data_8bdb2977a0836b013a6f2ac4de16301b
#
_entry.id   8bdb2977a0836b013a6f2ac4de16301b
#
_cell.length_a   1.000
_cell.length_b   1.000
_cell.length_c   1.000
_cell.angle_alpha   90.00
_cell.angle_beta   90.00
_cell.angle_gamma   90.00
#
_symmetry.space_group_name_H-M   'P 1'
#
loop_
_entity.id
_entity.type
_entity.pdbx_description
1 polymer ?
#
loop_
_entity_poly.entity_id
_entity_poly.type
_entity_poly.pdbx_seq_one_letter_code
_entity_poly.pdbx_strand_id
1 'polypeptide(L)'
;ICRESVRAQVKVAVSHYEAVFGRKPRGIWLPECGYHPGHDEILKEAGLRYFLTDAHGVLHGAPRPKYGCFAPVYCRGTGVACFGRDLDSSKQVWSSIDGYPGDYSYREFYRDIGFDLDYDYIRPYIHPDGVRINTGIKYYRITGSDNKESYNPHLAREKAAQQAGNFMFNREKQIEYLYGFMQKKPIIVSPYDAELFGHWWYEGPQWLDFLIRKIIFDQKTIRLITPTEYLLENPRNQVITPSLS
;
A
#
# COMPACT_ATOMS: atom_id res chain seq x y z
N ILE A 1 -6.11 25.28 1.82
CA ILE A 1 -6.94 24.18 1.26
C ILE A 1 -8.38 24.66 1.22
N CYS A 2 -9.02 24.59 0.05
CA CYS A 2 -10.43 24.95 -0.09
C CYS A 2 -11.32 23.77 0.35
N ARG A 3 -12.07 23.97 1.42
CA ARG A 3 -12.94 22.93 2.01
C ARG A 3 -14.01 22.42 1.02
N GLU A 4 -14.56 23.31 0.20
CA GLU A 4 -15.57 22.93 -0.81
C GLU A 4 -14.98 22.09 -1.94
N SER A 5 -13.72 22.33 -2.34
CA SER A 5 -13.02 21.48 -3.29
C SER A 5 -12.82 20.06 -2.74
N VAL A 6 -12.44 19.92 -1.48
CA VAL A 6 -12.31 18.61 -0.82
C VAL A 6 -13.67 17.90 -0.78
N ARG A 7 -14.73 18.63 -0.41
CA ARG A 7 -16.11 18.08 -0.39
C ARG A 7 -16.54 17.60 -1.77
N ALA A 8 -16.27 18.38 -2.82
CA ALA A 8 -16.61 18.03 -4.18
C ALA A 8 -15.88 16.74 -4.62
N GLN A 9 -14.56 16.65 -4.38
CA GLN A 9 -13.77 15.47 -4.73
C GLN A 9 -14.26 14.22 -4.00
N VAL A 10 -14.52 14.31 -2.69
CA VAL A 10 -15.03 13.17 -1.91
C VAL A 10 -16.40 12.73 -2.42
N LYS A 11 -17.32 13.66 -2.69
CA LYS A 11 -18.66 13.31 -3.21
C LYS A 11 -18.59 12.67 -4.59
N VAL A 12 -17.75 13.20 -5.50
CA VAL A 12 -17.55 12.61 -6.83
C VAL A 12 -16.99 11.19 -6.70
N ALA A 13 -15.98 11.00 -5.86
CA ALA A 13 -15.39 9.68 -5.63
C ALA A 13 -16.42 8.68 -5.10
N VAL A 14 -17.24 9.06 -4.13
CA VAL A 14 -18.31 8.20 -3.59
C VAL A 14 -19.34 7.86 -4.64
N SER A 15 -19.81 8.86 -5.42
CA SER A 15 -20.79 8.63 -6.48
C SER A 15 -20.26 7.74 -7.59
N HIS A 16 -18.99 7.95 -8.00
CA HIS A 16 -18.34 7.13 -9.00
C HIS A 16 -18.17 5.68 -8.52
N TYR A 17 -17.70 5.50 -7.29
CA TYR A 17 -17.59 4.17 -6.68
C TYR A 17 -18.94 3.44 -6.66
N GLU A 18 -20.01 4.14 -6.25
CA GLU A 18 -21.36 3.56 -6.22
C GLU A 18 -21.84 3.18 -7.62
N ALA A 19 -21.59 4.01 -8.62
CA ALA A 19 -21.95 3.74 -10.01
C ALA A 19 -21.22 2.51 -10.57
N VAL A 20 -19.94 2.34 -10.25
CA VAL A 20 -19.11 1.21 -10.75
C VAL A 20 -19.40 -0.08 -9.99
N PHE A 21 -19.51 -0.04 -8.66
CA PHE A 21 -19.59 -1.24 -7.82
C PHE A 21 -21.01 -1.55 -7.31
N GLY A 22 -22.02 -0.75 -7.63
CA GLY A 22 -23.42 -0.94 -7.20
C GLY A 22 -23.65 -0.83 -5.69
N ARG A 23 -22.67 -0.29 -4.94
CA ARG A 23 -22.73 -0.13 -3.48
C ARG A 23 -21.92 1.07 -3.02
N LYS A 24 -22.28 1.67 -1.90
CA LYS A 24 -21.54 2.78 -1.31
C LYS A 24 -20.19 2.33 -0.73
N PRO A 25 -19.12 3.12 -0.90
CA PRO A 25 -17.86 2.87 -0.22
C PRO A 25 -18.02 3.06 1.29
N ARG A 26 -17.25 2.32 2.08
CA ARG A 26 -17.28 2.44 3.55
C ARG A 26 -16.10 3.22 4.09
N GLY A 27 -15.03 3.33 3.34
CA GLY A 27 -13.83 4.04 3.72
C GLY A 27 -13.06 4.55 2.53
N ILE A 28 -12.00 5.27 2.80
CA ILE A 28 -11.13 5.87 1.80
C ILE A 28 -9.67 5.84 2.27
N TRP A 29 -8.76 5.59 1.36
CA TRP A 29 -7.38 5.98 1.53
C TRP A 29 -7.23 7.38 0.91
N LEU A 30 -6.91 8.35 1.75
CA LEU A 30 -6.74 9.73 1.30
C LEU A 30 -5.52 9.82 0.38
N PRO A 31 -5.59 10.60 -0.72
CA PRO A 31 -4.46 10.78 -1.62
C PRO A 31 -3.20 11.19 -0.85
N GLU A 32 -2.08 10.50 -1.12
CA GLU A 32 -0.79 10.70 -0.43
C GLU A 32 -0.89 10.61 1.10
N CYS A 33 -1.86 9.87 1.62
CA CYS A 33 -2.20 9.84 3.05
C CYS A 33 -2.58 11.22 3.65
N GLY A 34 -2.81 12.23 2.82
CA GLY A 34 -2.99 13.62 3.22
C GLY A 34 -4.28 13.85 4.01
N TYR A 35 -4.14 14.18 5.29
CA TYR A 35 -5.25 14.52 6.15
C TYR A 35 -5.06 15.90 6.78
N HIS A 36 -6.12 16.68 6.80
CA HIS A 36 -6.20 17.95 7.55
C HIS A 36 -7.36 17.87 8.54
N PRO A 37 -7.20 18.33 9.80
CA PRO A 37 -8.29 18.38 10.78
C PRO A 37 -9.54 19.02 10.21
N GLY A 38 -10.68 18.33 10.35
CA GLY A 38 -11.96 18.73 9.76
C GLY A 38 -12.31 18.04 8.44
N HIS A 39 -11.37 17.33 7.78
CA HIS A 39 -11.71 16.49 6.62
C HIS A 39 -12.62 15.33 7.01
N ASP A 40 -12.48 14.81 8.21
CA ASP A 40 -13.34 13.75 8.75
C ASP A 40 -14.83 14.14 8.85
N GLU A 41 -15.14 15.44 8.98
CA GLU A 41 -16.51 15.93 8.87
C GLU A 41 -17.09 15.71 7.46
N ILE A 42 -16.30 16.04 6.44
CA ILE A 42 -16.66 15.84 5.03
C ILE A 42 -16.82 14.34 4.72
N LEU A 43 -15.91 13.51 5.25
CA LEU A 43 -15.98 12.06 5.10
C LEU A 43 -17.26 11.51 5.73
N LYS A 44 -17.62 11.99 6.94
CA LYS A 44 -18.86 11.62 7.62
C LYS A 44 -20.11 12.05 6.82
N GLU A 45 -20.12 13.29 6.31
CA GLU A 45 -21.21 13.81 5.44
C GLU A 45 -21.41 12.92 4.20
N ALA A 46 -20.32 12.39 3.63
CA ALA A 46 -20.34 11.49 2.49
C ALA A 46 -20.68 10.03 2.83
N GLY A 47 -20.89 9.70 4.12
CA GLY A 47 -21.22 8.36 4.59
C GLY A 47 -20.03 7.43 4.79
N LEU A 48 -18.79 7.94 4.69
CA LEU A 48 -17.58 7.19 4.93
C LEU A 48 -17.37 7.00 6.45
N ARG A 49 -16.97 5.80 6.83
CA ARG A 49 -16.84 5.38 8.23
C ARG A 49 -15.41 5.37 8.73
N TYR A 50 -14.45 5.26 7.80
CA TYR A 50 -13.03 5.26 8.12
C TYR A 50 -12.20 5.83 6.98
N PHE A 51 -10.99 6.23 7.32
CA PHE A 51 -9.96 6.60 6.36
C PHE A 51 -8.57 6.08 6.80
N LEU A 52 -7.67 5.96 5.82
CA LEU A 52 -6.28 5.63 6.03
C LEU A 52 -5.44 6.88 5.89
N THR A 53 -4.44 7.03 6.78
CA THR A 53 -3.53 8.16 6.81
C THR A 53 -2.11 7.71 7.16
N ASP A 54 -1.13 8.58 7.06
CA ASP A 54 0.23 8.26 7.47
C ASP A 54 0.34 8.10 9.00
N ALA A 55 1.40 7.44 9.43
CA ALA A 55 1.67 7.16 10.84
C ALA A 55 1.63 8.42 11.71
N HIS A 56 2.28 9.50 11.26
CA HIS A 56 2.40 10.73 12.04
C HIS A 56 1.06 11.43 12.27
N GLY A 57 0.10 11.31 11.34
CA GLY A 57 -1.26 11.83 11.52
C GLY A 57 -1.97 11.23 12.74
N VAL A 58 -1.70 9.96 13.04
CA VAL A 58 -2.21 9.28 14.24
C VAL A 58 -1.30 9.54 15.43
N LEU A 59 0.01 9.33 15.31
CA LEU A 59 0.98 9.39 16.40
C LEU A 59 1.06 10.77 17.08
N HIS A 60 0.83 11.84 16.32
CA HIS A 60 0.82 13.21 16.83
C HIS A 60 -0.57 13.74 17.22
N GLY A 61 -1.59 12.87 17.18
CA GLY A 61 -2.95 13.23 17.62
C GLY A 61 -3.05 13.58 19.10
N ALA A 62 -4.14 14.27 19.47
CA ALA A 62 -4.41 14.72 20.82
C ALA A 62 -5.76 14.19 21.36
N PRO A 63 -5.79 13.47 22.51
CA PRO A 63 -4.63 12.98 23.27
C PRO A 63 -3.82 11.96 22.50
N ARG A 64 -2.57 11.75 22.89
CA ARG A 64 -1.69 10.75 22.24
C ARG A 64 -2.36 9.37 22.17
N PRO A 65 -2.29 8.66 21.03
CA PRO A 65 -2.86 7.33 20.90
C PRO A 65 -2.13 6.33 21.78
N LYS A 66 -2.88 5.58 22.58
CA LYS A 66 -2.32 4.58 23.52
C LYS A 66 -1.56 3.46 22.79
N TYR A 67 -2.01 3.10 21.59
CA TYR A 67 -1.51 1.97 20.83
C TYR A 67 -0.84 2.35 19.51
N GLY A 68 -0.40 3.62 19.40
CA GLY A 68 0.20 4.11 18.16
C GLY A 68 -0.70 3.88 16.94
N CYS A 69 -0.12 3.37 15.86
CA CYS A 69 -0.84 3.01 14.63
C CYS A 69 -1.45 1.60 14.64
N PHE A 70 -1.22 0.83 15.72
CA PHE A 70 -1.62 -0.59 15.79
C PHE A 70 -3.05 -0.83 16.28
N ALA A 71 -3.80 0.22 16.48
CA ALA A 71 -5.25 0.22 16.63
C ALA A 71 -5.81 1.50 16.02
N PRO A 72 -7.00 1.46 15.39
CA PRO A 72 -7.63 2.67 14.90
C PRO A 72 -8.05 3.58 16.06
N VAL A 73 -8.19 4.85 15.74
CA VAL A 73 -8.73 5.87 16.64
C VAL A 73 -10.00 6.46 16.04
N TYR A 74 -10.92 6.93 16.88
CA TYR A 74 -12.07 7.67 16.41
C TYR A 74 -11.81 9.17 16.44
N CYS A 75 -12.11 9.86 15.35
CA CYS A 75 -12.03 11.31 15.27
C CYS A 75 -13.05 11.94 16.23
N ARG A 76 -12.58 12.90 17.03
CA ARG A 76 -13.43 13.63 17.99
C ARG A 76 -14.55 14.38 17.27
N GLY A 77 -15.77 14.23 17.74
CA GLY A 77 -16.97 14.89 17.19
C GLY A 77 -17.60 14.18 15.99
N THR A 78 -16.84 13.49 15.15
CA THR A 78 -17.39 12.80 13.97
C THR A 78 -17.57 11.31 14.18
N GLY A 79 -16.70 10.68 14.95
CA GLY A 79 -16.67 9.22 15.15
C GLY A 79 -16.16 8.46 13.91
N VAL A 80 -15.66 9.14 12.88
CA VAL A 80 -15.00 8.49 11.76
C VAL A 80 -13.71 7.86 12.26
N ALA A 81 -13.44 6.60 11.88
CA ALA A 81 -12.25 5.89 12.31
C ALA A 81 -11.04 6.27 11.44
N CYS A 82 -9.93 6.56 12.08
CA CYS A 82 -8.65 6.84 11.44
C CYS A 82 -7.71 5.65 11.68
N PHE A 83 -7.19 5.07 10.60
CA PHE A 83 -6.18 4.02 10.60
C PHE A 83 -4.85 4.59 10.15
N GLY A 84 -3.80 4.43 10.95
CA GLY A 84 -2.45 4.84 10.60
C GLY A 84 -1.68 3.75 9.88
N ARG A 85 -0.90 4.15 8.87
CA ARG A 85 0.06 3.27 8.17
C ARG A 85 1.09 2.70 9.14
N ASP A 86 1.40 1.43 9.01
CA ASP A 86 2.59 0.83 9.63
C ASP A 86 3.82 1.08 8.75
N LEU A 87 4.82 1.76 9.30
CA LEU A 87 5.99 2.21 8.55
C LEU A 87 6.90 1.05 8.13
N ASP A 88 7.06 0.03 9.00
CA ASP A 88 7.96 -1.09 8.71
C ASP A 88 7.47 -1.93 7.55
N SER A 89 6.20 -2.34 7.58
CA SER A 89 5.59 -3.11 6.50
C SER A 89 5.51 -2.31 5.20
N SER A 90 5.26 -1.00 5.29
CA SER A 90 5.25 -0.13 4.12
C SER A 90 6.62 -0.04 3.47
N LYS A 91 7.68 0.20 4.26
CA LYS A 91 9.05 0.31 3.76
C LYS A 91 9.54 -0.98 3.10
N GLN A 92 9.22 -2.14 3.67
CA GLN A 92 9.61 -3.44 3.11
C GLN A 92 9.10 -3.69 1.69
N VAL A 93 7.97 -3.12 1.33
CA VAL A 93 7.31 -3.35 0.03
C VAL A 93 7.47 -2.18 -0.93
N TRP A 94 7.53 -0.96 -0.41
CA TRP A 94 7.61 0.24 -1.26
C TRP A 94 9.02 0.62 -1.68
N SER A 95 10.01 0.41 -0.81
CA SER A 95 11.38 0.89 -1.07
C SER A 95 12.10 0.05 -2.13
N SER A 96 12.59 0.70 -3.17
CA SER A 96 13.49 0.09 -4.15
C SER A 96 14.94 -0.03 -3.67
N ILE A 97 15.29 0.58 -2.53
CA ILE A 97 16.65 0.55 -1.95
C ILE A 97 16.70 -0.44 -0.78
N ASP A 98 15.78 -0.32 0.16
CA ASP A 98 15.76 -1.10 1.40
C ASP A 98 14.68 -2.18 1.42
N GLY A 99 13.77 -2.16 0.44
CA GLY A 99 12.64 -3.08 0.34
C GLY A 99 12.84 -4.18 -0.70
N TYR A 100 11.83 -5.02 -0.81
CA TYR A 100 11.83 -6.15 -1.73
C TYR A 100 11.99 -5.77 -3.21
N PRO A 101 11.35 -4.68 -3.73
CA PRO A 101 11.39 -4.36 -5.15
C PRO A 101 12.79 -4.12 -5.72
N GLY A 102 13.78 -3.79 -4.86
CA GLY A 102 15.16 -3.57 -5.27
C GLY A 102 16.03 -4.82 -5.36
N ASP A 103 15.48 -6.02 -5.15
CA ASP A 103 16.25 -7.27 -5.19
C ASP A 103 16.81 -7.56 -6.58
N TYR A 104 18.08 -8.00 -6.60
CA TYR A 104 18.81 -8.31 -7.84
C TYR A 104 18.21 -9.45 -8.67
N SER A 105 17.31 -10.23 -8.14
CA SER A 105 16.60 -11.26 -8.89
C SER A 105 15.47 -10.70 -9.76
N TYR A 106 15.06 -9.46 -9.51
CA TYR A 106 13.90 -8.87 -10.17
C TYR A 106 14.23 -8.14 -11.46
N ARG A 107 13.18 -7.92 -12.26
CA ARG A 107 13.28 -7.26 -13.55
C ARG A 107 13.62 -5.78 -13.37
N GLU A 108 14.62 -5.31 -14.12
CA GLU A 108 15.01 -3.91 -14.15
C GLU A 108 13.90 -3.04 -14.74
N PHE A 109 13.48 -2.02 -13.99
CA PHE A 109 12.43 -1.12 -14.42
C PHE A 109 12.91 -0.10 -15.46
N TYR A 110 14.11 0.44 -15.29
CA TYR A 110 14.62 1.57 -16.07
C TYR A 110 15.21 1.18 -17.43
N ARG A 111 15.42 -0.10 -17.69
CA ARG A 111 15.91 -0.59 -18.99
C ARG A 111 14.74 -1.04 -19.85
N ASP A 112 14.82 -0.74 -21.16
CA ASP A 112 13.77 -1.07 -22.12
C ASP A 112 14.38 -1.29 -23.48
N ILE A 113 13.92 -2.29 -24.24
CA ILE A 113 14.46 -2.61 -25.56
C ILE A 113 14.38 -1.45 -26.53
N GLY A 114 13.43 -0.54 -26.38
CA GLY A 114 13.30 0.67 -27.19
C GLY A 114 14.53 1.59 -27.11
N PHE A 115 15.27 1.52 -26.01
CA PHE A 115 16.52 2.26 -25.81
C PHE A 115 17.76 1.39 -25.85
N ASP A 116 17.66 0.11 -25.47
CA ASP A 116 18.80 -0.79 -25.32
C ASP A 116 19.24 -1.43 -26.63
N LEU A 117 18.31 -1.65 -27.57
CA LEU A 117 18.62 -2.29 -28.83
C LEU A 117 19.17 -1.29 -29.88
N ASP A 118 19.88 -1.84 -30.88
CA ASP A 118 20.34 -1.08 -32.02
C ASP A 118 19.18 -0.32 -32.68
N TYR A 119 19.44 0.93 -33.10
CA TYR A 119 18.39 1.79 -33.60
C TYR A 119 17.79 1.27 -34.92
N ASP A 120 18.59 0.76 -35.83
CA ASP A 120 18.08 0.28 -37.12
C ASP A 120 17.21 -0.97 -36.94
N TYR A 121 17.53 -1.79 -35.94
CA TYR A 121 16.72 -2.94 -35.56
C TYR A 121 15.38 -2.54 -34.94
N ILE A 122 15.39 -1.61 -33.98
CA ILE A 122 14.18 -1.28 -33.18
C ILE A 122 13.27 -0.27 -33.88
N ARG A 123 13.78 0.53 -34.80
CA ARG A 123 13.07 1.61 -35.51
C ARG A 123 11.69 1.21 -36.05
N PRO A 124 11.49 0.05 -36.69
CA PRO A 124 10.16 -0.35 -37.17
C PRO A 124 9.11 -0.58 -36.07
N TYR A 125 9.54 -0.74 -34.83
CA TYR A 125 8.71 -1.14 -33.68
C TYR A 125 8.52 -0.04 -32.63
N ILE A 126 9.06 1.15 -32.89
CA ILE A 126 8.92 2.34 -32.04
C ILE A 126 7.96 3.36 -32.67
N HIS A 127 8.03 4.64 -32.23
CA HIS A 127 7.16 5.68 -32.76
C HIS A 127 7.38 5.88 -34.27
N PRO A 128 6.31 6.14 -35.07
CA PRO A 128 6.42 6.33 -36.53
C PRO A 128 7.43 7.40 -36.96
N ASP A 129 7.63 8.43 -36.13
CA ASP A 129 8.62 9.50 -36.40
C ASP A 129 10.08 9.05 -36.07
N GLY A 130 10.29 7.79 -35.72
CA GLY A 130 11.59 7.25 -35.38
C GLY A 130 12.13 7.68 -34.01
N VAL A 131 11.30 8.27 -33.17
CA VAL A 131 11.69 8.63 -31.80
C VAL A 131 11.69 7.38 -30.92
N ARG A 132 12.78 7.16 -30.16
CA ARG A 132 12.84 6.07 -29.19
C ARG A 132 11.79 6.28 -28.09
N ILE A 133 11.07 5.23 -27.77
CA ILE A 133 10.06 5.21 -26.71
C ILE A 133 10.23 3.97 -25.84
N ASN A 134 9.66 3.99 -24.65
CA ASN A 134 9.51 2.78 -23.84
C ASN A 134 8.47 1.85 -24.49
N THR A 135 8.88 0.64 -24.82
CA THR A 135 8.02 -0.39 -25.40
C THR A 135 7.31 -1.24 -24.37
N GLY A 136 7.77 -1.18 -23.11
CA GLY A 136 7.33 -2.07 -22.03
C GLY A 136 8.03 -3.43 -22.03
N ILE A 137 8.84 -3.73 -23.05
CA ILE A 137 9.60 -5.00 -23.15
C ILE A 137 10.96 -4.84 -22.49
N LYS A 138 11.23 -5.67 -21.48
CA LYS A 138 12.40 -5.56 -20.63
C LYS A 138 12.97 -6.96 -20.40
N TYR A 139 14.29 -7.13 -20.57
CA TYR A 139 14.94 -8.44 -20.44
C TYR A 139 16.16 -8.45 -19.51
N TYR A 140 16.43 -7.32 -18.85
CA TYR A 140 17.49 -7.26 -17.85
C TYR A 140 16.93 -7.40 -16.43
N ARG A 141 17.75 -7.95 -15.56
CA ARG A 141 17.56 -7.91 -14.12
C ARG A 141 18.23 -6.69 -13.49
N ILE A 142 17.84 -6.36 -12.28
CA ILE A 142 18.53 -5.36 -11.46
C ILE A 142 19.95 -5.85 -11.16
N THR A 143 20.96 -5.00 -11.38
CA THR A 143 22.38 -5.30 -11.07
C THR A 143 23.04 -4.20 -10.24
N GLY A 144 22.38 -3.06 -10.04
CA GLY A 144 22.97 -1.89 -9.38
C GLY A 144 24.10 -1.21 -10.17
N SER A 145 24.35 -1.64 -11.43
CA SER A 145 25.41 -1.13 -12.30
C SER A 145 24.96 -1.11 -13.77
N ASP A 146 25.79 -0.52 -14.64
CA ASP A 146 25.54 -0.51 -16.09
C ASP A 146 25.79 -1.88 -16.74
N ASN A 147 26.55 -2.75 -16.11
CA ASN A 147 26.75 -4.13 -16.55
C ASN A 147 25.48 -4.94 -16.24
N LYS A 148 24.55 -4.95 -17.18
CA LYS A 148 23.28 -5.64 -17.04
C LYS A 148 23.39 -7.12 -17.38
N GLU A 149 22.64 -7.94 -16.67
CA GLU A 149 22.51 -9.36 -16.88
C GLU A 149 21.08 -9.74 -17.23
N SER A 150 20.92 -10.87 -17.91
CA SER A 150 19.61 -11.36 -18.34
C SER A 150 18.69 -11.65 -17.14
N TYR A 151 17.46 -11.22 -17.26
CA TYR A 151 16.40 -11.53 -16.29
C TYR A 151 16.02 -13.01 -16.36
N ASN A 152 15.89 -13.64 -15.19
CA ASN A 152 15.45 -15.03 -15.07
C ASN A 152 14.11 -15.07 -14.31
N PRO A 153 12.99 -15.34 -14.99
CA PRO A 153 11.67 -15.35 -14.35
C PRO A 153 11.48 -16.44 -13.29
N HIS A 154 12.21 -17.56 -13.39
CA HIS A 154 12.12 -18.63 -12.38
C HIS A 154 12.79 -18.19 -11.07
N LEU A 155 14.00 -17.64 -11.14
CA LEU A 155 14.69 -17.12 -9.95
C LEU A 155 13.92 -15.96 -9.32
N ALA A 156 13.35 -15.07 -10.13
CA ALA A 156 12.53 -13.98 -9.65
C ALA A 156 11.27 -14.47 -8.90
N ARG A 157 10.62 -15.50 -9.44
CA ARG A 157 9.44 -16.12 -8.80
C ARG A 157 9.81 -16.80 -7.48
N GLU A 158 10.91 -17.54 -7.43
CA GLU A 158 11.40 -18.14 -6.18
C GLU A 158 11.71 -17.08 -5.13
N LYS A 159 12.35 -15.99 -5.54
CA LYS A 159 12.65 -14.87 -4.67
C LYS A 159 11.36 -14.23 -4.13
N ALA A 160 10.36 -14.01 -4.97
CA ALA A 160 9.06 -13.48 -4.57
C ALA A 160 8.39 -14.37 -3.50
N ALA A 161 8.45 -15.69 -3.68
CA ALA A 161 7.93 -16.65 -2.69
C ALA A 161 8.69 -16.61 -1.35
N GLN A 162 10.03 -16.50 -1.39
CA GLN A 162 10.87 -16.36 -0.20
C GLN A 162 10.56 -15.06 0.55
N GLN A 163 10.47 -13.94 -0.17
CA GLN A 163 10.19 -12.63 0.41
C GLN A 163 8.76 -12.52 0.95
N ALA A 164 7.79 -13.17 0.33
CA ALA A 164 6.44 -13.30 0.87
C ALA A 164 6.46 -14.05 2.22
N GLY A 165 7.23 -15.12 2.34
CA GLY A 165 7.46 -15.84 3.60
C GLY A 165 8.14 -14.98 4.65
N ASN A 166 9.15 -14.20 4.26
CA ASN A 166 9.83 -13.26 5.16
C ASN A 166 8.88 -12.17 5.67
N PHE A 167 8.08 -11.58 4.79
CA PHE A 167 7.08 -10.57 5.19
C PHE A 167 6.07 -11.15 6.18
N MET A 168 5.51 -12.32 5.87
CA MET A 168 4.57 -13.02 6.75
C MET A 168 5.20 -13.26 8.14
N PHE A 169 6.39 -13.84 8.19
CA PHE A 169 7.10 -14.09 9.44
C PHE A 169 7.32 -12.82 10.27
N ASN A 170 7.74 -11.72 9.61
CA ASN A 170 7.94 -10.45 10.30
C ASN A 170 6.62 -9.91 10.86
N ARG A 171 5.51 -10.08 10.15
CA ARG A 171 4.18 -9.67 10.67
C ARG A 171 3.68 -10.57 11.80
N GLU A 172 3.97 -11.87 11.76
CA GLU A 172 3.68 -12.75 12.90
C GLU A 172 4.41 -12.28 14.16
N LYS A 173 5.73 -12.04 14.06
CA LYS A 173 6.53 -11.57 15.19
C LYS A 173 6.11 -10.20 15.69
N GLN A 174 5.78 -9.28 14.78
CA GLN A 174 5.27 -7.96 15.14
C GLN A 174 3.93 -8.07 15.90
N ILE A 175 2.99 -8.87 15.41
CA ILE A 175 1.69 -9.08 16.05
C ILE A 175 1.83 -9.77 17.41
N GLU A 176 2.67 -10.81 17.52
CA GLU A 176 2.95 -11.48 18.80
C GLU A 176 3.50 -10.49 19.84
N TYR A 177 4.49 -9.69 19.44
CA TYR A 177 5.07 -8.66 20.30
C TYR A 177 4.04 -7.62 20.74
N LEU A 178 3.30 -7.05 19.80
CA LEU A 178 2.27 -6.04 20.08
C LEU A 178 1.15 -6.58 20.95
N TYR A 179 0.73 -7.81 20.75
CA TYR A 179 -0.32 -8.45 21.56
C TYR A 179 0.08 -8.59 23.03
N GLY A 180 1.37 -8.78 23.30
CA GLY A 180 1.91 -8.82 24.65
C GLY A 180 1.77 -7.48 25.42
N PHE A 181 1.76 -6.35 24.73
CA PHE A 181 1.64 -5.01 25.33
C PHE A 181 0.23 -4.43 25.26
N MET A 182 -0.49 -4.75 24.19
CA MET A 182 -1.83 -4.24 23.96
C MET A 182 -2.85 -5.17 24.61
N GLN A 183 -3.68 -4.67 25.48
CA GLN A 183 -4.84 -5.40 25.98
C GLN A 183 -5.97 -5.45 24.93
N LYS A 184 -5.58 -5.57 23.66
CA LYS A 184 -6.44 -5.50 22.47
C LYS A 184 -5.73 -6.17 21.29
N LYS A 185 -6.50 -6.79 20.38
CA LYS A 185 -5.93 -7.34 19.13
C LYS A 185 -5.33 -6.22 18.29
N PRO A 186 -4.03 -6.27 17.97
CA PRO A 186 -3.42 -5.27 17.10
C PRO A 186 -3.86 -5.46 15.65
N ILE A 187 -3.76 -4.39 14.88
CA ILE A 187 -3.91 -4.41 13.41
C ILE A 187 -2.70 -3.74 12.77
N ILE A 188 -2.13 -4.38 11.74
CA ILE A 188 -1.10 -3.79 10.88
C ILE A 188 -1.79 -3.30 9.62
N VAL A 189 -1.61 -2.03 9.31
CA VAL A 189 -2.21 -1.37 8.14
C VAL A 189 -1.11 -0.99 7.17
N SER A 190 -1.10 -1.65 6.01
CA SER A 190 -0.08 -1.49 4.98
C SER A 190 -0.72 -1.11 3.65
N PRO A 191 -1.07 0.16 3.44
CA PRO A 191 -1.57 0.63 2.17
C PRO A 191 -0.43 0.71 1.14
N TYR A 192 -0.71 0.25 -0.07
CA TYR A 192 0.22 0.28 -1.20
C TYR A 192 -0.52 0.76 -2.45
N ASP A 193 0.17 1.53 -3.28
CA ASP A 193 -0.35 1.94 -4.57
C ASP A 193 -0.48 0.72 -5.48
N ALA A 194 -1.62 0.62 -6.18
CA ALA A 194 -1.89 -0.51 -7.07
C ALA A 194 -0.87 -0.60 -8.21
N GLU A 195 -0.37 0.54 -8.68
CA GLU A 195 0.62 0.62 -9.76
C GLU A 195 1.98 0.03 -9.39
N LEU A 196 2.31 -0.07 -8.09
CA LEU A 196 3.51 -0.77 -7.66
C LEU A 196 3.53 -2.20 -8.21
N PHE A 197 2.39 -2.90 -8.10
CA PHE A 197 2.26 -4.32 -8.41
C PHE A 197 2.07 -4.56 -9.92
N GLY A 198 3.13 -5.03 -10.58
CA GLY A 198 3.15 -5.34 -12.00
C GLY A 198 3.68 -4.21 -12.89
N HIS A 199 3.81 -2.98 -12.38
CA HIS A 199 4.41 -1.85 -13.09
C HIS A 199 5.80 -1.53 -12.53
N TRP A 200 5.87 -0.84 -11.38
CA TRP A 200 7.15 -0.52 -10.73
C TRP A 200 7.89 -1.77 -10.25
N TRP A 201 7.16 -2.72 -9.70
CA TRP A 201 7.65 -4.03 -9.29
C TRP A 201 6.92 -5.12 -10.08
N TYR A 202 7.55 -5.59 -11.13
CA TYR A 202 6.93 -6.55 -12.06
C TYR A 202 6.46 -7.83 -11.37
N GLU A 203 7.22 -8.34 -10.41
CA GLU A 203 6.93 -9.55 -9.65
C GLU A 203 5.96 -9.32 -8.48
N GLY A 204 5.58 -8.07 -8.22
CA GLY A 204 4.68 -7.69 -7.14
C GLY A 204 3.37 -8.49 -7.07
N PRO A 205 2.65 -8.74 -8.19
CA PRO A 205 1.45 -9.58 -8.18
C PRO A 205 1.73 -11.02 -7.75
N GLN A 206 2.87 -11.59 -8.14
CA GLN A 206 3.27 -12.95 -7.72
C GLN A 206 3.60 -12.99 -6.23
N TRP A 207 4.33 -11.98 -5.75
CA TRP A 207 4.62 -11.83 -4.33
C TRP A 207 3.33 -11.74 -3.51
N LEU A 208 2.36 -10.95 -3.96
CA LEU A 208 1.07 -10.78 -3.27
C LEU A 208 0.27 -12.09 -3.25
N ASP A 209 0.24 -12.85 -4.36
CA ASP A 209 -0.41 -14.16 -4.41
C ASP A 209 0.24 -15.13 -3.41
N PHE A 210 1.59 -15.20 -3.40
CA PHE A 210 2.30 -16.02 -2.42
C PHE A 210 2.03 -15.59 -0.98
N LEU A 211 2.02 -14.29 -0.70
CA LEU A 211 1.76 -13.77 0.64
C LEU A 211 0.36 -14.17 1.12
N ILE A 212 -0.66 -13.96 0.32
CA ILE A 212 -2.05 -14.30 0.67
C ILE A 212 -2.15 -15.80 0.96
N ARG A 213 -1.61 -16.65 0.09
CA ARG A 213 -1.63 -18.11 0.29
C ARG A 213 -0.90 -18.53 1.55
N LYS A 214 0.29 -18.00 1.80
CA LYS A 214 1.07 -18.29 3.01
C LYS A 214 0.33 -17.87 4.28
N ILE A 215 -0.26 -16.69 4.30
CA ILE A 215 -1.05 -16.24 5.46
C ILE A 215 -2.22 -17.18 5.74
N ILE A 216 -2.87 -17.70 4.70
CA ILE A 216 -4.05 -18.57 4.86
C ILE A 216 -3.67 -20.00 5.24
N PHE A 217 -2.58 -20.55 4.70
CA PHE A 217 -2.30 -21.98 4.78
C PHE A 217 -1.10 -22.34 5.68
N ASP A 218 -0.09 -21.46 5.80
CA ASP A 218 1.19 -21.83 6.41
C ASP A 218 1.31 -21.45 7.89
N GLN A 219 0.37 -20.69 8.44
CA GLN A 219 0.42 -20.17 9.82
C GLN A 219 -0.99 -19.99 10.42
N LYS A 220 -1.07 -19.61 11.73
CA LYS A 220 -2.34 -19.41 12.45
C LYS A 220 -2.31 -18.17 13.37
N THR A 221 -1.24 -17.41 13.38
CA THR A 221 -1.04 -16.25 14.27
C THR A 221 -1.74 -15.00 13.74
N ILE A 222 -1.66 -14.76 12.43
CA ILE A 222 -2.23 -13.58 11.77
C ILE A 222 -3.30 -13.97 10.78
N ARG A 223 -4.20 -13.04 10.47
CA ARG A 223 -5.18 -13.18 9.41
C ARG A 223 -5.36 -11.88 8.65
N LEU A 224 -5.75 -11.98 7.41
CA LEU A 224 -6.20 -10.83 6.64
C LEU A 224 -7.59 -10.40 7.14
N ILE A 225 -7.77 -9.09 7.28
CA ILE A 225 -9.02 -8.51 7.77
C ILE A 225 -9.23 -7.14 7.09
N THR A 226 -10.48 -6.82 6.81
CA THR A 226 -10.81 -5.48 6.34
C THR A 226 -10.96 -4.49 7.52
N PRO A 227 -10.75 -3.18 7.29
CA PRO A 227 -10.99 -2.18 8.33
C PRO A 227 -12.41 -2.25 8.90
N THR A 228 -13.41 -2.56 8.08
CA THR A 228 -14.80 -2.70 8.53
C THR A 228 -14.97 -3.87 9.49
N GLU A 229 -14.44 -5.03 9.15
CA GLU A 229 -14.50 -6.23 10.02
C GLU A 229 -13.77 -5.98 11.34
N TYR A 230 -12.58 -5.36 11.27
CA TYR A 230 -11.85 -5.03 12.48
C TYR A 230 -12.66 -4.11 13.41
N LEU A 231 -13.30 -3.07 12.88
CA LEU A 231 -14.14 -2.16 13.68
C LEU A 231 -15.36 -2.86 14.26
N LEU A 232 -15.97 -3.82 13.55
CA LEU A 232 -17.09 -4.62 14.07
C LEU A 232 -16.64 -5.53 15.23
N GLU A 233 -15.47 -6.16 15.11
CA GLU A 233 -14.92 -7.03 16.16
C GLU A 233 -14.35 -6.24 17.34
N ASN A 234 -13.85 -5.02 17.10
CA ASN A 234 -13.19 -4.17 18.08
C ASN A 234 -13.83 -2.77 18.10
N PRO A 235 -15.10 -2.64 18.52
CA PRO A 235 -15.84 -1.37 18.41
C PRO A 235 -15.36 -0.28 19.36
N ARG A 236 -14.64 -0.63 20.42
CA ARG A 236 -14.14 0.33 21.41
C ARG A 236 -12.76 0.80 21.04
N ASN A 237 -12.64 2.05 20.58
CA ASN A 237 -11.38 2.67 20.20
C ASN A 237 -11.24 4.03 20.90
N GLN A 238 -9.99 4.46 21.08
CA GLN A 238 -9.70 5.76 21.68
C GLN A 238 -10.24 6.89 20.78
N VAL A 239 -10.76 7.94 21.40
CA VAL A 239 -11.18 9.16 20.71
C VAL A 239 -10.06 10.19 20.79
N ILE A 240 -9.61 10.67 19.64
CA ILE A 240 -8.58 11.71 19.54
C ILE A 240 -8.97 12.74 18.47
N THR A 241 -8.22 13.82 18.41
CA THR A 241 -8.14 14.68 17.23
C THR A 241 -6.86 14.30 16.50
N PRO A 242 -6.92 13.65 15.30
CA PRO A 242 -5.73 13.34 14.53
C PRO A 242 -4.98 14.62 14.13
N SER A 243 -3.67 14.51 13.93
CA SER A 243 -2.83 15.60 13.46
C SER A 243 -2.89 15.73 11.93
N LEU A 244 -2.28 16.79 11.41
CA LEU A 244 -1.98 16.87 9.97
C LEU A 244 -1.14 15.67 9.52
N SER A 245 -1.43 15.23 8.32
CA SER A 245 -0.68 14.17 7.65
C SER A 245 -0.42 14.55 6.19
#